data_7a647bfe76bda4cf9cfb247e953fefc1
#
_entry.id   7a647bfe76bda4cf9cfb247e953fefc1
#
_cell.length_a   1.000
_cell.length_b   1.000
_cell.length_c   1.000
_cell.angle_alpha   90.00
_cell.angle_beta   90.00
_cell.angle_gamma   90.00
#
_symmetry.space_group_name_H-M   'P 1'
#
loop_
_entity.id
_entity.type
_entity.pdbx_description
1 polymer ?
#
loop_
_entity_poly.entity_id
_entity_poly.type
_entity_poly.pdbx_seq_one_letter_code
_entity_poly.pdbx_strand_id
1 'polypeptide(L)'
;MLNRKFGYVFLLALLASSAAVGAEYKGPLDVPAKVNTKFAQSNRLTAVAKAGNALVAVGPRGHILVSENSGQSWEQVPVPVSSDLVAVRFVNATHGWAVGHDGVVLHTADAGKSWVKQLDGKQAAAVAEKSFKKAVAEGSEQAKKSQDLVTRFVEEGADKPFLDVLFLNEKEGFVVGAFNNAFRTQDGGKTWEPLFWQIDNPQSYHLYALATHAGELYAAGERGLLLHWDRQRQYFSAITSPYQGSFFGLLDTGKELIAYGLRGNVYATADGAKTWRKIDTPAPDSVVGGALLGAHYALVTVGGRILLNKSDGSGFDVIPASSPMQYASVAAASDHSLVAAGARGVRVETIRDQAIQEK
;
A
#
# COMPACT_ATOMS: atom_id res chain seq x y z
N MET A 1 68.13 -44.16 52.91
CA MET A 1 66.74 -43.64 53.11
C MET A 1 66.61 -42.41 52.27
N LEU A 2 65.89 -42.51 51.13
CA LEU A 2 65.74 -41.43 50.12
C LEU A 2 64.36 -40.81 50.24
N ASN A 3 64.31 -39.54 50.67
CA ASN A 3 63.04 -38.74 50.64
C ASN A 3 62.93 -38.04 49.30
N ARG A 4 61.95 -38.47 48.49
CA ARG A 4 61.49 -37.75 47.26
C ARG A 4 60.38 -36.81 47.62
N LYS A 5 60.59 -35.49 47.50
CA LYS A 5 59.58 -34.48 47.54
C LYS A 5 59.00 -34.31 46.12
N PHE A 6 57.70 -34.59 45.96
CA PHE A 6 56.90 -34.25 44.76
C PHE A 6 56.41 -32.80 44.83
N GLY A 7 56.91 -31.97 43.93
CA GLY A 7 56.42 -30.63 43.79
C GLY A 7 55.19 -30.60 42.78
N TYR A 8 54.04 -30.17 43.23
CA TYR A 8 52.89 -29.93 42.37
C TYR A 8 53.01 -28.55 41.74
N VAL A 9 53.16 -28.53 40.39
CA VAL A 9 53.03 -27.29 39.60
C VAL A 9 51.57 -27.09 39.28
N PHE A 10 50.95 -26.08 39.88
CA PHE A 10 49.58 -25.63 39.50
C PHE A 10 49.71 -24.78 38.24
N LEU A 11 49.22 -25.30 37.12
CA LEU A 11 49.06 -24.55 35.88
C LEU A 11 47.72 -23.78 35.96
N LEU A 12 47.77 -22.47 36.21
CA LEU A 12 46.62 -21.59 36.09
C LEU A 12 46.34 -21.36 34.59
N ALA A 13 45.30 -22.01 34.05
CA ALA A 13 44.74 -21.68 32.74
C ALA A 13 43.86 -20.42 32.88
N LEU A 14 44.33 -19.28 32.40
CA LEU A 14 43.49 -18.09 32.18
C LEU A 14 42.53 -18.39 31.03
N LEU A 15 41.26 -18.62 31.37
CA LEU A 15 40.14 -18.57 30.42
C LEU A 15 39.89 -17.13 30.06
N ALA A 16 40.44 -16.67 28.94
CA ALA A 16 40.00 -15.44 28.30
C ALA A 16 38.62 -15.69 27.70
N SER A 17 37.55 -15.27 28.43
CA SER A 17 36.23 -15.16 27.87
C SER A 17 36.21 -14.00 26.86
N SER A 18 36.39 -14.31 25.58
CA SER A 18 36.04 -13.38 24.51
C SER A 18 34.51 -13.16 24.57
N ALA A 19 34.10 -12.02 25.11
CA ALA A 19 32.75 -11.54 24.92
C ALA A 19 32.55 -11.38 23.41
N ALA A 20 31.83 -12.32 22.79
CA ALA A 20 31.31 -12.13 21.46
C ALA A 20 30.37 -10.92 21.54
N VAL A 21 30.83 -9.76 21.10
CA VAL A 21 29.95 -8.63 20.82
C VAL A 21 29.04 -9.13 19.71
N GLY A 22 27.85 -9.59 20.09
CA GLY A 22 26.81 -9.96 19.13
C GLY A 22 26.59 -8.77 18.21
N ALA A 23 26.73 -8.97 16.90
CA ALA A 23 26.39 -7.93 15.94
C ALA A 23 24.94 -7.48 16.21
N GLU A 24 24.75 -6.20 16.41
CA GLU A 24 23.42 -5.63 16.64
C GLU A 24 22.50 -6.04 15.47
N TYR A 25 21.37 -6.67 15.79
CA TYR A 25 20.41 -7.10 14.77
C TYR A 25 19.85 -5.86 14.08
N LYS A 26 20.08 -5.72 12.77
CA LYS A 26 19.51 -4.69 11.92
C LYS A 26 18.23 -5.22 11.27
N GLY A 27 17.11 -4.62 11.61
CA GLY A 27 15.81 -4.95 11.04
C GLY A 27 15.62 -4.40 9.61
N PRO A 28 14.50 -4.74 8.95
CA PRO A 28 14.20 -4.31 7.58
C PRO A 28 14.22 -2.78 7.37
N LEU A 29 13.92 -2.00 8.40
CA LEU A 29 13.96 -0.54 8.37
C LEU A 29 15.37 0.08 8.33
N ASP A 30 16.38 -0.71 8.72
CA ASP A 30 17.75 -0.27 8.91
C ASP A 30 18.73 -0.88 7.88
N VAL A 31 18.20 -1.72 6.97
CA VAL A 31 18.97 -2.41 5.94
C VAL A 31 18.42 -2.04 4.56
N PRO A 32 19.27 -1.51 3.65
CA PRO A 32 18.87 -1.25 2.28
C PRO A 32 18.45 -2.51 1.53
N ALA A 33 17.54 -2.35 0.57
CA ALA A 33 17.15 -3.42 -0.33
C ALA A 33 18.36 -3.95 -1.14
N LYS A 34 18.43 -5.28 -1.31
CA LYS A 34 19.43 -5.87 -2.19
C LYS A 34 19.02 -5.73 -3.64
N VAL A 35 19.86 -5.11 -4.46
CA VAL A 35 19.65 -5.03 -5.90
C VAL A 35 20.07 -6.37 -6.53
N ASN A 36 19.13 -7.04 -7.21
CA ASN A 36 19.34 -8.29 -7.93
C ASN A 36 18.68 -8.17 -9.32
N THR A 37 19.45 -7.68 -10.29
CA THR A 37 18.96 -7.38 -11.61
C THR A 37 18.54 -8.62 -12.42
N LYS A 38 19.11 -9.80 -12.17
CA LYS A 38 18.89 -11.02 -12.98
C LYS A 38 17.44 -11.53 -12.95
N PHE A 39 16.75 -11.40 -11.80
CA PHE A 39 15.38 -11.91 -11.62
C PHE A 39 14.41 -10.81 -11.17
N ALA A 40 14.85 -9.56 -11.21
CA ALA A 40 14.11 -8.45 -10.64
C ALA A 40 12.66 -8.40 -11.15
N GLN A 41 12.46 -8.42 -12.46
CA GLN A 41 11.12 -8.29 -13.08
C GLN A 41 10.25 -9.55 -13.00
N SER A 42 10.80 -10.71 -12.62
CA SER A 42 10.07 -11.99 -12.50
C SER A 42 9.74 -12.36 -11.05
N ASN A 43 10.29 -11.65 -10.07
CA ASN A 43 9.94 -11.82 -8.66
C ASN A 43 8.53 -11.27 -8.39
N ARG A 44 7.88 -11.81 -7.35
CA ARG A 44 6.58 -11.31 -6.91
C ARG A 44 6.62 -9.79 -6.73
N LEU A 45 5.59 -9.12 -7.27
CA LEU A 45 5.33 -7.68 -7.09
C LEU A 45 3.91 -7.48 -6.58
N THR A 46 3.71 -6.43 -5.79
CA THR A 46 2.48 -6.16 -5.05
C THR A 46 1.69 -5.00 -5.62
N ALA A 47 2.38 -4.00 -6.19
CA ALA A 47 1.72 -2.86 -6.82
C ALA A 47 2.50 -2.34 -8.01
N VAL A 48 1.80 -1.66 -8.92
CA VAL A 48 2.36 -0.92 -10.05
C VAL A 48 1.58 0.38 -10.25
N ALA A 49 2.29 1.46 -10.55
CA ALA A 49 1.72 2.79 -10.82
C ALA A 49 2.40 3.48 -11.99
N LYS A 50 1.71 4.43 -12.61
CA LYS A 50 2.24 5.30 -13.65
C LYS A 50 2.85 6.57 -13.04
N ALA A 51 4.05 6.94 -13.50
CA ALA A 51 4.79 8.15 -13.15
C ALA A 51 5.10 8.93 -14.43
N GLY A 52 4.17 9.76 -14.88
CA GLY A 52 4.28 10.39 -16.21
C GLY A 52 4.33 9.33 -17.31
N ASN A 53 5.46 9.22 -18.02
CA ASN A 53 5.68 8.19 -19.04
C ASN A 53 6.34 6.91 -18.48
N ALA A 54 6.85 6.96 -17.26
CA ALA A 54 7.43 5.80 -16.60
C ALA A 54 6.36 4.96 -15.87
N LEU A 55 6.71 3.72 -15.58
CA LEU A 55 5.97 2.81 -14.71
C LEU A 55 6.87 2.42 -13.56
N VAL A 56 6.31 2.38 -12.36
CA VAL A 56 7.01 1.99 -11.13
C VAL A 56 6.27 0.82 -10.50
N ALA A 57 6.99 -0.28 -10.24
CA ALA A 57 6.43 -1.44 -9.58
C ALA A 57 7.18 -1.71 -8.27
N VAL A 58 6.44 -2.10 -7.22
CA VAL A 58 6.99 -2.35 -5.89
C VAL A 58 6.65 -3.76 -5.41
N GLY A 59 7.43 -4.27 -4.45
CA GLY A 59 7.22 -5.61 -3.93
C GLY A 59 7.99 -5.91 -2.64
N PRO A 60 8.07 -7.20 -2.25
CA PRO A 60 8.72 -7.63 -1.03
C PRO A 60 10.20 -7.21 -0.95
N ARG A 61 10.68 -7.05 0.29
CA ARG A 61 12.07 -6.73 0.63
C ARG A 61 12.58 -5.41 0.02
N GLY A 62 11.72 -4.39 -0.05
CA GLY A 62 12.07 -3.09 -0.60
C GLY A 62 12.29 -3.11 -2.12
N HIS A 63 11.76 -4.11 -2.82
CA HIS A 63 11.95 -4.26 -4.26
C HIS A 63 11.18 -3.17 -5.01
N ILE A 64 11.88 -2.31 -5.73
CA ILE A 64 11.31 -1.30 -6.62
C ILE A 64 11.94 -1.42 -7.99
N LEU A 65 11.08 -1.46 -9.01
CA LEU A 65 11.44 -1.48 -10.42
C LEU A 65 10.89 -0.26 -11.14
N VAL A 66 11.66 0.27 -12.08
CA VAL A 66 11.26 1.37 -12.96
C VAL A 66 11.34 0.91 -14.41
N SER A 67 10.35 1.26 -15.20
CA SER A 67 10.34 1.07 -16.67
C SER A 67 10.07 2.41 -17.34
N GLU A 68 10.92 2.79 -18.29
CA GLU A 68 10.78 4.01 -19.11
C GLU A 68 10.24 3.72 -20.52
N ASN A 69 9.90 2.45 -20.83
CA ASN A 69 9.49 2.00 -22.14
C ASN A 69 8.20 1.16 -22.11
N SER A 70 7.19 1.65 -21.37
CA SER A 70 5.86 1.04 -21.28
C SER A 70 5.86 -0.41 -20.79
N GLY A 71 6.79 -0.76 -19.88
CA GLY A 71 6.86 -2.10 -19.27
C GLY A 71 7.63 -3.15 -20.06
N GLN A 72 8.29 -2.78 -21.17
CA GLN A 72 9.07 -3.73 -21.99
C GLN A 72 10.35 -4.17 -21.28
N SER A 73 11.00 -3.27 -20.56
CA SER A 73 12.13 -3.59 -19.69
C SER A 73 12.06 -2.83 -18.38
N TRP A 74 12.69 -3.38 -17.35
CA TRP A 74 12.62 -2.88 -15.98
C TRP A 74 14.01 -2.86 -15.37
N GLU A 75 14.30 -1.79 -14.65
CA GLU A 75 15.51 -1.63 -13.87
C GLU A 75 15.15 -1.61 -12.37
N GLN A 76 15.91 -2.36 -11.56
CA GLN A 76 15.77 -2.31 -10.11
C GLN A 76 16.59 -1.15 -9.55
N VAL A 77 15.93 -0.29 -8.77
CA VAL A 77 16.57 0.89 -8.17
C VAL A 77 16.94 0.64 -6.71
N PRO A 78 17.97 1.36 -6.18
CA PRO A 78 18.32 1.31 -4.77
C PRO A 78 17.20 1.87 -3.88
N VAL A 79 16.94 1.20 -2.75
CA VAL A 79 15.93 1.59 -1.77
C VAL A 79 16.54 1.52 -0.37
N PRO A 80 16.32 2.52 0.50
CA PRO A 80 17.01 2.63 1.80
C PRO A 80 16.54 1.62 2.86
N VAL A 81 15.50 0.82 2.56
CA VAL A 81 14.92 -0.19 3.46
C VAL A 81 14.72 -1.52 2.74
N SER A 82 14.59 -2.60 3.49
CA SER A 82 14.22 -3.92 2.98
C SER A 82 12.85 -4.40 3.49
N SER A 83 12.00 -3.48 3.94
CA SER A 83 10.60 -3.76 4.30
C SER A 83 9.78 -4.14 3.06
N ASP A 84 8.77 -5.00 3.22
CA ASP A 84 7.87 -5.36 2.13
C ASP A 84 6.99 -4.15 1.76
N LEU A 85 7.05 -3.72 0.49
CA LEU A 85 6.23 -2.64 -0.03
C LEU A 85 4.91 -3.20 -0.58
N VAL A 86 3.81 -2.49 -0.31
CA VAL A 86 2.45 -2.96 -0.61
C VAL A 86 1.76 -2.10 -1.65
N ALA A 87 1.93 -0.79 -1.59
CA ALA A 87 1.32 0.17 -2.51
C ALA A 87 2.33 1.21 -2.98
N VAL A 88 2.10 1.75 -4.18
CA VAL A 88 2.82 2.88 -4.76
C VAL A 88 1.86 3.74 -5.56
N ARG A 89 1.92 5.06 -5.37
CA ARG A 89 1.11 6.03 -6.11
C ARG A 89 1.90 7.29 -6.41
N PHE A 90 1.55 7.94 -7.50
CA PHE A 90 2.14 9.21 -7.94
C PHE A 90 1.05 10.29 -8.00
N VAL A 91 1.38 11.47 -7.50
CA VAL A 91 0.52 12.66 -7.56
C VAL A 91 0.74 13.44 -8.87
N ASN A 92 1.94 13.29 -9.45
CA ASN A 92 2.31 13.85 -10.74
C ASN A 92 3.39 12.97 -11.41
N ALA A 93 4.00 13.45 -12.48
CA ALA A 93 5.00 12.68 -13.24
C ALA A 93 6.27 12.32 -12.45
N THR A 94 6.61 13.05 -11.38
CA THR A 94 7.88 12.89 -10.68
C THR A 94 7.73 12.57 -9.19
N HIS A 95 6.70 13.09 -8.53
CA HIS A 95 6.48 12.92 -7.09
C HIS A 95 5.54 11.74 -6.82
N GLY A 96 6.04 10.78 -6.05
CA GLY A 96 5.30 9.59 -5.66
C GLY A 96 5.70 9.04 -4.30
N TRP A 97 4.84 8.19 -3.75
CA TRP A 97 5.05 7.54 -2.46
C TRP A 97 4.81 6.04 -2.56
N ALA A 98 5.61 5.30 -1.82
CA ALA A 98 5.43 3.87 -1.63
C ALA A 98 5.34 3.57 -0.14
N VAL A 99 4.41 2.66 0.23
CA VAL A 99 4.15 2.28 1.61
C VAL A 99 4.13 0.77 1.78
N GLY A 100 4.29 0.29 3.02
CA GLY A 100 4.26 -1.13 3.26
C GLY A 100 4.38 -1.54 4.72
N HIS A 101 4.94 -2.73 4.91
CA HIS A 101 5.20 -3.30 6.22
C HIS A 101 6.14 -2.43 7.05
N ASP A 102 6.21 -2.71 8.34
CA ASP A 102 6.99 -1.93 9.32
C ASP A 102 6.59 -0.44 9.38
N GLY A 103 5.39 -0.07 8.89
CA GLY A 103 4.88 1.31 8.84
C GLY A 103 5.72 2.24 7.95
N VAL A 104 6.40 1.70 6.94
CA VAL A 104 7.29 2.48 6.08
C VAL A 104 6.52 3.37 5.12
N VAL A 105 6.98 4.61 4.97
CA VAL A 105 6.60 5.54 3.90
C VAL A 105 7.86 6.02 3.21
N LEU A 106 7.96 5.74 1.93
CA LEU A 106 9.04 6.20 1.04
C LEU A 106 8.51 7.28 0.10
N HIS A 107 9.35 8.24 -0.26
CA HIS A 107 9.05 9.30 -1.21
C HIS A 107 10.10 9.34 -2.32
N THR A 108 9.65 9.59 -3.52
CA THR A 108 10.47 9.92 -4.70
C THR A 108 10.08 11.28 -5.27
N ALA A 109 11.04 12.01 -5.84
CA ALA A 109 10.84 13.26 -6.57
C ALA A 109 11.37 13.18 -8.02
N ASP A 110 11.73 11.98 -8.48
CA ASP A 110 12.40 11.74 -9.77
C ASP A 110 11.79 10.55 -10.55
N ALA A 111 10.46 10.38 -10.45
CA ALA A 111 9.70 9.31 -11.10
C ALA A 111 10.13 7.90 -10.65
N GLY A 112 10.57 7.75 -9.40
CA GLY A 112 10.90 6.46 -8.80
C GLY A 112 12.34 6.02 -8.95
N LYS A 113 13.23 6.86 -9.51
CA LYS A 113 14.66 6.52 -9.70
C LYS A 113 15.44 6.51 -8.39
N SER A 114 15.04 7.34 -7.43
CA SER A 114 15.58 7.34 -6.07
C SER A 114 14.48 7.51 -5.01
N TRP A 115 14.73 7.00 -3.81
CA TRP A 115 13.75 6.96 -2.74
C TRP A 115 14.36 7.37 -1.41
N VAL A 116 13.61 8.15 -0.62
CA VAL A 116 13.96 8.54 0.74
C VAL A 116 12.87 8.08 1.71
N LYS A 117 13.26 7.61 2.89
CA LYS A 117 12.32 7.23 3.96
C LYS A 117 11.83 8.49 4.66
N GLN A 118 10.52 8.71 4.69
CA GLN A 118 9.86 9.84 5.37
C GLN A 118 9.24 9.44 6.71
N LEU A 119 8.79 8.19 6.85
CA LEU A 119 8.20 7.66 8.07
C LEU A 119 8.53 6.17 8.18
N ASP A 120 8.58 5.67 9.40
CA ASP A 120 8.53 4.25 9.72
C ASP A 120 7.69 4.02 10.99
N GLY A 121 7.39 2.77 11.31
CA GLY A 121 6.52 2.44 12.42
C GLY A 121 7.06 2.87 13.79
N LYS A 122 8.39 2.94 13.98
CA LYS A 122 8.98 3.48 15.23
C LYS A 122 8.69 4.97 15.36
N GLN A 123 8.87 5.72 14.27
CA GLN A 123 8.58 7.15 14.22
C GLN A 123 7.07 7.40 14.34
N ALA A 124 6.24 6.59 13.65
CA ALA A 124 4.78 6.66 13.72
C ALA A 124 4.27 6.45 15.15
N ALA A 125 4.80 5.46 15.89
CA ALA A 125 4.48 5.21 17.28
C ALA A 125 4.81 6.42 18.18
N ALA A 126 6.00 7.00 18.03
CA ALA A 126 6.41 8.17 18.81
C ALA A 126 5.52 9.41 18.50
N VAL A 127 5.17 9.62 17.23
CA VAL A 127 4.27 10.70 16.81
C VAL A 127 2.86 10.47 17.35
N ALA A 128 2.34 9.24 17.30
CA ALA A 128 1.03 8.88 17.80
C ALA A 128 0.92 9.13 19.31
N GLU A 129 1.90 8.68 20.09
CA GLU A 129 1.95 8.88 21.55
C GLU A 129 1.96 10.36 21.91
N LYS A 130 2.83 11.15 21.26
CA LYS A 130 2.95 12.60 21.47
C LYS A 130 1.65 13.33 21.15
N SER A 131 1.05 13.03 20.00
CA SER A 131 -0.20 13.66 19.55
C SER A 131 -1.38 13.27 20.43
N PHE A 132 -1.43 12.01 20.88
CA PHE A 132 -2.45 11.55 21.83
C PHE A 132 -2.39 12.28 23.15
N LYS A 133 -1.19 12.36 23.79
CA LYS A 133 -1.00 13.09 25.04
C LYS A 133 -1.44 14.55 24.93
N LYS A 134 -1.11 15.20 23.81
CA LYS A 134 -1.53 16.57 23.50
C LYS A 134 -3.05 16.67 23.40
N ALA A 135 -3.70 15.83 22.59
CA ALA A 135 -5.15 15.85 22.38
C ALA A 135 -5.94 15.60 23.68
N VAL A 136 -5.46 14.68 24.54
CA VAL A 136 -6.07 14.43 25.87
C VAL A 136 -5.92 15.65 26.78
N ALA A 137 -4.75 16.29 26.80
CA ALA A 137 -4.51 17.49 27.60
C ALA A 137 -5.38 18.68 27.14
N GLU A 138 -5.69 18.76 25.84
CA GLU A 138 -6.60 19.74 25.24
C GLU A 138 -8.09 19.37 25.41
N GLY A 139 -8.40 18.26 26.09
CA GLY A 139 -9.76 17.85 26.43
C GLY A 139 -10.51 17.06 25.37
N SER A 140 -9.83 16.49 24.38
CA SER A 140 -10.48 15.68 23.34
C SER A 140 -11.08 14.39 23.89
N GLU A 141 -12.40 14.29 23.93
CA GLU A 141 -13.10 13.08 24.35
C GLU A 141 -12.92 11.92 23.34
N GLN A 142 -12.79 12.23 22.05
CA GLN A 142 -12.52 11.23 21.00
C GLN A 142 -11.13 10.61 21.21
N ALA A 143 -10.11 11.43 21.52
CA ALA A 143 -8.79 10.90 21.83
C ALA A 143 -8.83 9.99 23.06
N LYS A 144 -9.49 10.39 24.14
CA LYS A 144 -9.64 9.56 25.36
C LYS A 144 -10.27 8.19 25.05
N LYS A 145 -11.31 8.15 24.21
CA LYS A 145 -11.95 6.90 23.76
C LYS A 145 -11.03 6.00 22.92
N SER A 146 -9.99 6.58 22.32
CA SER A 146 -9.02 5.85 21.49
C SER A 146 -7.78 5.41 22.28
N GLN A 147 -7.76 5.55 23.60
CA GLN A 147 -6.59 5.24 24.43
C GLN A 147 -6.06 3.82 24.22
N ASP A 148 -6.93 2.82 24.26
CA ASP A 148 -6.51 1.41 24.11
C ASP A 148 -5.91 1.14 22.72
N LEU A 149 -6.46 1.75 21.68
CA LEU A 149 -5.93 1.65 20.31
C LEU A 149 -4.53 2.26 20.23
N VAL A 150 -4.35 3.48 20.77
CA VAL A 150 -3.04 4.17 20.73
C VAL A 150 -2.02 3.44 21.60
N THR A 151 -2.39 2.99 22.80
CA THR A 151 -1.52 2.22 23.68
C THR A 151 -1.00 0.97 22.98
N ARG A 152 -1.92 0.18 22.40
CA ARG A 152 -1.55 -1.03 21.64
C ARG A 152 -0.64 -0.70 20.45
N PHE A 153 -0.96 0.36 19.70
CA PHE A 153 -0.15 0.79 18.55
C PHE A 153 1.28 1.13 18.97
N VAL A 154 1.46 1.81 20.10
CA VAL A 154 2.78 2.18 20.63
C VAL A 154 3.54 0.96 21.15
N GLU A 155 2.87 0.06 21.90
CA GLU A 155 3.50 -1.14 22.48
C GLU A 155 3.93 -2.16 21.42
N GLU A 156 3.13 -2.35 20.36
CA GLU A 156 3.43 -3.27 19.26
C GLU A 156 4.47 -2.68 18.29
N GLY A 157 4.68 -1.37 18.32
CA GLY A 157 5.76 -0.71 17.58
C GLY A 157 5.57 -0.76 16.05
N ALA A 158 6.64 -1.16 15.32
CA ALA A 158 6.72 -1.05 13.86
C ALA A 158 6.04 -2.20 13.10
N ASP A 159 5.11 -2.96 13.69
CA ASP A 159 4.51 -4.13 13.05
C ASP A 159 3.28 -3.83 12.17
N LYS A 160 2.72 -2.63 12.26
CA LYS A 160 1.50 -2.24 11.53
C LYS A 160 1.82 -1.76 10.11
N PRO A 161 1.40 -2.49 9.07
CA PRO A 161 1.59 -2.05 7.70
C PRO A 161 0.69 -0.87 7.35
N PHE A 162 1.20 0.03 6.51
CA PHE A 162 0.37 0.84 5.64
C PHE A 162 0.01 0.04 4.39
N LEU A 163 -1.25 0.12 3.96
CA LEU A 163 -1.81 -0.67 2.87
C LEU A 163 -2.11 0.18 1.63
N ASP A 164 -2.34 1.48 1.80
CA ASP A 164 -2.47 2.43 0.70
C ASP A 164 -1.96 3.82 1.09
N VAL A 165 -1.64 4.61 0.06
CA VAL A 165 -1.19 6.00 0.14
C VAL A 165 -1.86 6.82 -0.93
N LEU A 166 -2.33 8.02 -0.60
CA LEU A 166 -2.88 8.96 -1.57
C LEU A 166 -2.46 10.39 -1.21
N PHE A 167 -1.88 11.08 -2.18
CA PHE A 167 -1.62 12.51 -2.08
C PHE A 167 -2.60 13.29 -2.96
N LEU A 168 -3.24 14.30 -2.38
CA LEU A 168 -4.15 15.21 -3.09
C LEU A 168 -3.39 16.23 -3.93
N ASN A 169 -2.19 16.56 -3.49
CA ASN A 169 -1.19 17.40 -4.13
C ASN A 169 0.18 17.07 -3.50
N GLU A 170 1.24 17.75 -3.89
CA GLU A 170 2.59 17.49 -3.36
C GLU A 170 2.75 17.72 -1.85
N LYS A 171 1.80 18.38 -1.18
CA LYS A 171 1.87 18.72 0.25
C LYS A 171 0.92 17.89 1.09
N GLU A 172 -0.32 17.72 0.64
CA GLU A 172 -1.36 17.05 1.42
C GLU A 172 -1.52 15.60 0.99
N GLY A 173 -1.31 14.68 1.93
CA GLY A 173 -1.40 13.25 1.69
C GLY A 173 -1.88 12.46 2.90
N PHE A 174 -2.36 11.25 2.62
CA PHE A 174 -2.89 10.29 3.58
C PHE A 174 -2.26 8.93 3.36
N VAL A 175 -1.99 8.23 4.45
CA VAL A 175 -1.65 6.81 4.46
C VAL A 175 -2.63 6.08 5.37
N VAL A 176 -3.08 4.91 4.93
CA VAL A 176 -4.01 4.06 5.68
C VAL A 176 -3.55 2.62 5.69
N GLY A 177 -3.97 1.86 6.70
CA GLY A 177 -3.49 0.49 6.82
C GLY A 177 -4.25 -0.38 7.81
N ALA A 178 -3.54 -1.35 8.37
CA ALA A 178 -4.10 -2.34 9.27
C ALA A 178 -4.53 -1.74 10.61
N PHE A 179 -5.64 -2.26 11.17
CA PHE A 179 -6.13 -1.92 12.51
C PHE A 179 -6.36 -0.42 12.73
N ASN A 180 -7.02 0.25 11.77
CA ASN A 180 -7.26 1.70 11.80
C ASN A 180 -6.00 2.56 11.77
N ASN A 181 -4.85 1.99 11.36
CA ASN A 181 -3.60 2.74 11.21
C ASN A 181 -3.75 3.76 10.08
N ALA A 182 -3.79 5.05 10.44
CA ALA A 182 -3.95 6.12 9.47
C ALA A 182 -3.21 7.39 9.93
N PHE A 183 -2.55 8.04 8.98
CA PHE A 183 -1.85 9.31 9.19
C PHE A 183 -2.10 10.25 8.02
N ARG A 184 -1.98 11.54 8.30
CA ARG A 184 -2.03 12.63 7.32
C ARG A 184 -0.77 13.46 7.39
N THR A 185 -0.37 14.00 6.25
CA THR A 185 0.64 15.06 6.12
C THR A 185 0.06 16.26 5.41
N GLN A 186 0.57 17.46 5.73
CA GLN A 186 0.24 18.72 5.06
C GLN A 186 1.48 19.45 4.53
N ASP A 187 2.65 18.81 4.62
CA ASP A 187 3.94 19.38 4.24
C ASP A 187 4.79 18.46 3.35
N GLY A 188 4.12 17.55 2.64
CA GLY A 188 4.76 16.61 1.70
C GLY A 188 5.47 15.45 2.39
N GLY A 189 5.02 15.07 3.59
CA GLY A 189 5.57 13.94 4.35
C GLY A 189 6.78 14.30 5.20
N LYS A 190 7.07 15.61 5.42
CA LYS A 190 8.10 16.03 6.37
C LYS A 190 7.63 15.80 7.80
N THR A 191 6.34 16.03 8.07
CA THR A 191 5.67 15.69 9.33
C THR A 191 4.38 14.93 9.04
N TRP A 192 4.00 14.06 10.01
CA TRP A 192 2.81 13.23 9.93
C TRP A 192 1.99 13.39 11.21
N GLU A 193 0.65 13.36 11.08
CA GLU A 193 -0.32 13.44 12.16
C GLU A 193 -1.17 12.18 12.17
N PRO A 194 -1.35 11.50 13.33
CA PRO A 194 -2.22 10.33 13.42
C PRO A 194 -3.69 10.72 13.34
N LEU A 195 -4.50 9.88 12.69
CA LEU A 195 -5.94 10.07 12.54
C LEU A 195 -6.78 9.11 13.40
N PHE A 196 -6.21 8.40 14.38
CA PHE A 196 -6.86 7.31 15.10
C PHE A 196 -8.22 7.69 15.72
N TRP A 197 -8.36 8.91 16.23
CA TRP A 197 -9.60 9.42 16.83
C TRP A 197 -10.41 10.32 15.89
N GLN A 198 -10.01 10.40 14.62
CA GLN A 198 -10.65 11.19 13.57
C GLN A 198 -11.25 10.31 12.48
N ILE A 199 -11.52 9.03 12.81
CA ILE A 199 -12.10 8.06 11.88
C ILE A 199 -13.26 7.32 12.56
N ASP A 200 -14.41 7.29 11.90
CA ASP A 200 -15.57 6.50 12.32
C ASP A 200 -15.37 5.00 12.00
N ASN A 201 -14.46 4.37 12.75
CA ASN A 201 -14.10 2.96 12.62
C ASN A 201 -13.89 2.34 14.02
N PRO A 202 -14.96 2.25 14.83
CA PRO A 202 -14.85 1.80 16.23
C PRO A 202 -14.40 0.35 16.39
N GLN A 203 -14.53 -0.48 15.35
CA GLN A 203 -14.07 -1.87 15.33
C GLN A 203 -12.60 -2.00 14.92
N SER A 204 -11.92 -0.90 14.58
CA SER A 204 -10.55 -0.88 14.09
C SER A 204 -10.32 -1.80 12.88
N TYR A 205 -11.28 -1.86 11.96
CA TYR A 205 -11.15 -2.59 10.70
C TYR A 205 -9.98 -2.06 9.88
N HIS A 206 -9.40 -2.93 9.06
CA HIS A 206 -8.35 -2.54 8.12
C HIS A 206 -8.91 -1.60 7.06
N LEU A 207 -8.10 -0.59 6.72
CA LEU A 207 -8.35 0.33 5.62
C LEU A 207 -7.45 -0.08 4.45
N TYR A 208 -8.05 -0.47 3.32
CA TYR A 208 -7.32 -1.06 2.19
C TYR A 208 -7.07 -0.11 1.05
N ALA A 209 -7.92 0.91 0.88
CA ALA A 209 -7.85 1.78 -0.29
C ALA A 209 -8.28 3.22 0.03
N LEU A 210 -7.66 4.15 -0.69
CA LEU A 210 -8.01 5.56 -0.76
C LEU A 210 -8.31 5.93 -2.22
N ALA A 211 -9.28 6.80 -2.46
CA ALA A 211 -9.50 7.43 -3.77
C ALA A 211 -10.11 8.81 -3.62
N THR A 212 -9.87 9.66 -4.61
CA THR A 212 -10.66 10.89 -4.80
C THR A 212 -11.69 10.66 -5.88
N HIS A 213 -12.87 11.27 -5.74
CA HIS A 213 -13.89 11.34 -6.77
C HIS A 213 -14.63 12.68 -6.65
N ALA A 214 -14.78 13.41 -7.75
CA ALA A 214 -15.39 14.75 -7.78
C ALA A 214 -14.79 15.72 -6.74
N GLY A 215 -13.49 15.61 -6.45
CA GLY A 215 -12.78 16.44 -5.47
C GLY A 215 -12.91 16.01 -4.01
N GLU A 216 -13.72 14.99 -3.72
CA GLU A 216 -13.90 14.42 -2.38
C GLU A 216 -13.01 13.19 -2.16
N LEU A 217 -12.58 12.95 -0.92
CA LEU A 217 -11.72 11.83 -0.53
C LEU A 217 -12.53 10.74 0.15
N TYR A 218 -12.31 9.51 -0.30
CA TYR A 218 -12.94 8.29 0.22
C TYR A 218 -11.90 7.27 0.67
N ALA A 219 -12.26 6.47 1.67
CA ALA A 219 -11.51 5.29 2.06
C ALA A 219 -12.43 4.06 2.07
N ALA A 220 -11.85 2.89 1.80
CA ALA A 220 -12.55 1.62 1.82
C ALA A 220 -11.77 0.57 2.60
N GLY A 221 -12.48 -0.39 3.21
CA GLY A 221 -11.85 -1.36 4.08
C GLY A 221 -12.64 -2.65 4.27
N GLU A 222 -12.39 -3.28 5.41
CA GLU A 222 -13.01 -4.53 5.81
C GLU A 222 -14.51 -4.40 6.05
N ARG A 223 -15.22 -5.54 5.85
CA ARG A 223 -16.64 -5.70 6.20
C ARG A 223 -17.54 -4.60 5.68
N GLY A 224 -17.24 -4.12 4.48
CA GLY A 224 -18.00 -3.06 3.83
C GLY A 224 -17.72 -1.66 4.36
N LEU A 225 -16.69 -1.46 5.16
CA LEU A 225 -16.34 -0.12 5.63
C LEU A 225 -16.08 0.80 4.44
N LEU A 226 -16.86 1.87 4.36
CA LEU A 226 -16.68 3.00 3.44
C LEU A 226 -16.69 4.28 4.25
N LEU A 227 -15.75 5.17 3.97
CA LEU A 227 -15.56 6.42 4.70
C LEU A 227 -15.43 7.59 3.72
N HIS A 228 -15.93 8.74 4.12
CA HIS A 228 -15.78 10.01 3.42
C HIS A 228 -15.06 11.03 4.32
N TRP A 229 -14.06 11.72 3.78
CA TRP A 229 -13.31 12.75 4.49
C TRP A 229 -14.06 14.09 4.50
N ASP A 230 -14.55 14.47 5.68
CA ASP A 230 -15.12 15.81 5.91
C ASP A 230 -13.97 16.81 6.17
N ARG A 231 -13.70 17.67 5.19
CA ARG A 231 -12.62 18.67 5.26
C ARG A 231 -12.85 19.73 6.35
N GLN A 232 -14.10 20.04 6.70
CA GLN A 232 -14.40 21.03 7.73
C GLN A 232 -14.20 20.46 9.12
N ARG A 233 -14.65 19.23 9.35
CA ARG A 233 -14.51 18.54 10.63
C ARG A 233 -13.14 17.86 10.81
N GLN A 234 -12.36 17.75 9.73
CA GLN A 234 -11.11 16.98 9.69
C GLN A 234 -11.33 15.54 10.21
N TYR A 235 -12.33 14.87 9.65
CA TYR A 235 -12.83 13.61 10.15
C TYR A 235 -13.30 12.69 9.03
N PHE A 236 -12.96 11.41 9.10
CA PHE A 236 -13.51 10.37 8.25
C PHE A 236 -14.84 9.87 8.82
N SER A 237 -15.94 10.21 8.19
CA SER A 237 -17.29 9.76 8.56
C SER A 237 -17.67 8.50 7.80
N ALA A 238 -18.24 7.50 8.49
CA ALA A 238 -18.78 6.32 7.83
C ALA A 238 -19.96 6.66 6.94
N ILE A 239 -20.03 6.04 5.76
CA ILE A 239 -21.13 6.14 4.80
C ILE A 239 -21.79 4.78 4.60
N THR A 240 -23.06 4.80 4.22
CA THR A 240 -23.83 3.56 4.04
C THR A 240 -23.23 2.71 2.95
N SER A 241 -22.85 1.48 3.31
CA SER A 241 -22.29 0.52 2.38
C SER A 241 -23.35 -0.38 1.76
N PRO A 242 -23.26 -0.68 0.46
CA PRO A 242 -24.17 -1.61 -0.23
C PRO A 242 -23.77 -3.08 0.01
N TYR A 243 -22.66 -3.35 0.69
CA TYR A 243 -22.05 -4.66 0.80
C TYR A 243 -21.43 -4.88 2.18
N GLN A 244 -21.51 -6.12 2.70
CA GLN A 244 -20.98 -6.49 4.00
C GLN A 244 -19.61 -7.20 3.92
N GLY A 245 -19.06 -7.40 2.74
CA GLY A 245 -17.72 -7.95 2.53
C GLY A 245 -16.68 -6.84 2.31
N SER A 246 -15.40 -7.23 2.33
CA SER A 246 -14.28 -6.28 2.20
C SER A 246 -14.17 -5.69 0.80
N PHE A 247 -13.95 -4.38 0.73
CA PHE A 247 -13.51 -3.69 -0.47
C PHE A 247 -11.99 -3.58 -0.46
N PHE A 248 -11.35 -4.04 -1.53
CA PHE A 248 -9.89 -4.01 -1.67
C PHE A 248 -9.39 -2.83 -2.49
N GLY A 249 -10.27 -2.14 -3.20
CA GLY A 249 -9.90 -0.97 -3.98
C GLY A 249 -11.05 -0.05 -4.31
N LEU A 250 -10.68 1.18 -4.63
CA LEU A 250 -11.51 2.24 -5.17
C LEU A 250 -10.87 2.73 -6.47
N LEU A 251 -11.70 3.02 -7.50
CA LEU A 251 -11.25 3.57 -8.77
C LEU A 251 -12.18 4.72 -9.18
N ASP A 252 -11.62 5.90 -9.34
CA ASP A 252 -12.32 7.03 -9.96
C ASP A 252 -12.27 6.90 -11.47
N THR A 253 -13.44 6.84 -12.11
CA THR A 253 -13.57 6.83 -13.58
C THR A 253 -13.80 8.23 -14.16
N GLY A 254 -13.83 9.27 -13.32
CA GLY A 254 -14.25 10.62 -13.68
C GLY A 254 -15.77 10.79 -13.78
N LYS A 255 -16.53 9.71 -13.98
CA LYS A 255 -17.99 9.69 -14.00
C LYS A 255 -18.58 9.03 -12.75
N GLU A 256 -17.98 7.97 -12.30
CA GLU A 256 -18.40 7.15 -11.17
C GLU A 256 -17.18 6.78 -10.30
N LEU A 257 -17.40 6.62 -9.02
CA LEU A 257 -16.48 5.94 -8.12
C LEU A 257 -16.84 4.45 -8.09
N ILE A 258 -15.89 3.60 -8.44
CA ILE A 258 -16.04 2.14 -8.44
C ILE A 258 -15.40 1.59 -7.18
N ALA A 259 -16.16 0.85 -6.36
CA ALA A 259 -15.67 0.07 -5.22
C ALA A 259 -15.67 -1.40 -5.59
N TYR A 260 -14.53 -2.07 -5.41
CA TYR A 260 -14.37 -3.48 -5.77
C TYR A 260 -13.66 -4.29 -4.68
N GLY A 261 -13.92 -5.59 -4.62
CA GLY A 261 -13.31 -6.38 -3.57
C GLY A 261 -13.65 -7.87 -3.58
N LEU A 262 -13.97 -8.37 -2.41
CA LEU A 262 -14.11 -9.79 -2.10
C LEU A 262 -15.16 -10.48 -2.99
N ARG A 263 -14.81 -11.67 -3.52
CA ARG A 263 -15.72 -12.54 -4.30
C ARG A 263 -16.31 -11.86 -5.54
N GLY A 264 -15.52 -11.05 -6.24
CA GLY A 264 -15.94 -10.41 -7.49
C GLY A 264 -17.00 -9.31 -7.31
N ASN A 265 -17.27 -8.85 -6.09
CA ASN A 265 -18.25 -7.80 -5.88
C ASN A 265 -17.70 -6.43 -6.34
N VAL A 266 -18.47 -5.77 -7.19
CA VAL A 266 -18.18 -4.44 -7.74
C VAL A 266 -19.43 -3.58 -7.64
N TYR A 267 -19.25 -2.35 -7.18
CA TYR A 267 -20.31 -1.36 -7.03
C TYR A 267 -19.86 -0.02 -7.59
N ALA A 268 -20.79 0.76 -8.14
CA ALA A 268 -20.56 2.09 -8.68
C ALA A 268 -21.46 3.11 -8.02
N THR A 269 -20.98 4.32 -7.83
CA THR A 269 -21.75 5.49 -7.40
C THR A 269 -21.39 6.70 -8.25
N ALA A 270 -22.39 7.52 -8.59
CA ALA A 270 -22.23 8.78 -9.32
C ALA A 270 -22.73 10.00 -8.52
N ASP A 271 -23.23 9.80 -7.30
CA ASP A 271 -23.92 10.81 -6.49
C ASP A 271 -23.22 11.13 -5.16
N GLY A 272 -21.91 10.92 -5.11
CA GLY A 272 -21.11 11.16 -3.91
C GLY A 272 -21.33 10.08 -2.84
N ALA A 273 -21.47 8.82 -3.26
CA ALA A 273 -21.65 7.66 -2.41
C ALA A 273 -22.97 7.63 -1.60
N LYS A 274 -23.98 8.38 -2.02
CA LYS A 274 -25.33 8.35 -1.42
C LYS A 274 -26.09 7.09 -1.83
N THR A 275 -25.96 6.69 -3.10
CA THR A 275 -26.53 5.43 -3.62
C THR A 275 -25.45 4.65 -4.39
N TRP A 276 -25.61 3.32 -4.40
CA TRP A 276 -24.69 2.41 -5.05
C TRP A 276 -25.44 1.44 -5.96
N ARG A 277 -24.94 1.27 -7.17
CA ARG A 277 -25.40 0.29 -8.14
C ARG A 277 -24.41 -0.88 -8.17
N LYS A 278 -24.92 -2.10 -7.99
CA LYS A 278 -24.09 -3.29 -8.20
C LYS A 278 -23.82 -3.47 -9.69
N ILE A 279 -22.58 -3.82 -10.03
CA ILE A 279 -22.17 -4.22 -11.39
C ILE A 279 -21.87 -5.69 -11.38
N ASP A 280 -22.54 -6.45 -12.25
CA ASP A 280 -22.32 -7.89 -12.35
C ASP A 280 -20.96 -8.20 -12.96
N THR A 281 -20.24 -9.13 -12.35
CA THR A 281 -18.92 -9.57 -12.81
C THR A 281 -18.95 -11.06 -13.18
N PRO A 282 -18.27 -11.45 -14.26
CA PRO A 282 -18.13 -12.87 -14.64
C PRO A 282 -17.02 -13.58 -13.82
N ALA A 283 -16.59 -13.01 -12.70
CA ALA A 283 -15.49 -13.50 -11.88
C ALA A 283 -15.96 -13.81 -10.45
N PRO A 284 -15.84 -15.07 -9.98
CA PRO A 284 -16.17 -15.44 -8.59
C PRO A 284 -15.05 -15.11 -7.60
N ASP A 285 -13.86 -14.83 -8.08
CA ASP A 285 -12.66 -14.51 -7.30
C ASP A 285 -12.54 -13.01 -7.05
N SER A 286 -11.78 -12.64 -6.02
CA SER A 286 -11.66 -11.26 -5.58
C SER A 286 -11.02 -10.36 -6.62
N VAL A 287 -11.60 -9.18 -6.81
CA VAL A 287 -11.02 -8.08 -7.59
C VAL A 287 -10.04 -7.32 -6.71
N VAL A 288 -8.80 -7.15 -7.20
CA VAL A 288 -7.68 -6.64 -6.40
C VAL A 288 -6.98 -5.41 -7.00
N GLY A 289 -7.31 -5.04 -8.23
CA GLY A 289 -6.74 -3.86 -8.88
C GLY A 289 -7.64 -3.31 -9.96
N GLY A 290 -7.53 -2.02 -10.24
CA GLY A 290 -8.26 -1.34 -11.29
C GLY A 290 -7.44 -0.22 -11.90
N ALA A 291 -7.59 0.00 -13.22
CA ALA A 291 -6.93 1.07 -13.96
C ALA A 291 -7.83 1.63 -15.06
N LEU A 292 -7.73 2.93 -15.30
CA LEU A 292 -8.34 3.57 -16.48
C LEU A 292 -7.61 3.13 -17.74
N LEU A 293 -8.34 2.93 -18.84
CA LEU A 293 -7.81 2.49 -20.12
C LEU A 293 -8.56 3.20 -21.25
N GLY A 294 -8.06 4.37 -21.68
CA GLY A 294 -8.77 5.23 -22.60
C GLY A 294 -10.15 5.64 -22.08
N ALA A 295 -11.21 5.32 -22.83
CA ALA A 295 -12.60 5.56 -22.43
C ALA A 295 -13.19 4.48 -21.49
N HIS A 296 -12.43 3.40 -21.27
CA HIS A 296 -12.79 2.25 -20.44
C HIS A 296 -12.03 2.21 -19.12
N TYR A 297 -12.33 1.21 -18.30
CA TYR A 297 -11.48 0.81 -17.20
C TYR A 297 -11.38 -0.71 -17.14
N ALA A 298 -10.26 -1.18 -16.67
CA ALA A 298 -10.02 -2.60 -16.47
C ALA A 298 -9.87 -2.92 -15.00
N LEU A 299 -10.43 -4.05 -14.58
CA LEU A 299 -10.23 -4.62 -13.26
C LEU A 299 -9.46 -5.92 -13.39
N VAL A 300 -8.63 -6.24 -12.39
CA VAL A 300 -7.91 -7.52 -12.35
C VAL A 300 -8.25 -8.30 -11.10
N THR A 301 -8.20 -9.63 -11.21
CA THR A 301 -8.60 -10.52 -10.12
C THR A 301 -7.41 -11.35 -9.61
N VAL A 302 -7.52 -11.79 -8.36
CA VAL A 302 -6.53 -12.71 -7.76
C VAL A 302 -6.46 -14.05 -8.53
N GLY A 303 -7.51 -14.43 -9.25
CA GLY A 303 -7.55 -15.62 -10.11
C GLY A 303 -6.90 -15.44 -11.47
N GLY A 304 -6.36 -14.25 -11.79
CA GLY A 304 -5.65 -13.99 -13.05
C GLY A 304 -6.55 -13.58 -14.21
N ARG A 305 -7.74 -13.04 -13.94
CA ARG A 305 -8.65 -12.51 -14.97
C ARG A 305 -8.45 -11.02 -15.15
N ILE A 306 -8.63 -10.55 -16.38
CA ILE A 306 -8.74 -9.14 -16.75
C ILE A 306 -10.18 -8.91 -17.15
N LEU A 307 -10.86 -7.98 -16.51
CA LEU A 307 -12.24 -7.59 -16.73
C LEU A 307 -12.26 -6.19 -17.33
N LEU A 308 -12.75 -6.04 -18.57
CA LEU A 308 -12.93 -4.73 -19.22
C LEU A 308 -14.40 -4.32 -19.10
N ASN A 309 -14.69 -3.11 -18.62
CA ASN A 309 -16.07 -2.64 -18.50
C ASN A 309 -16.73 -2.49 -19.87
N LYS A 310 -17.99 -2.86 -19.95
CA LYS A 310 -18.83 -2.60 -21.13
C LYS A 310 -19.20 -1.13 -21.20
N SER A 311 -19.29 -0.59 -22.40
CA SER A 311 -19.59 0.83 -22.64
C SER A 311 -20.96 1.26 -22.11
N ASP A 312 -21.92 0.33 -22.06
CA ASP A 312 -23.27 0.55 -21.51
C ASP A 312 -23.34 0.46 -19.97
N GLY A 313 -22.23 0.14 -19.32
CA GLY A 313 -22.13 -0.02 -17.87
C GLY A 313 -22.84 -1.24 -17.31
N SER A 314 -23.28 -2.21 -18.17
CA SER A 314 -24.04 -3.38 -17.74
C SER A 314 -23.19 -4.45 -17.04
N GLY A 315 -21.87 -4.40 -17.20
CA GLY A 315 -20.95 -5.42 -16.64
C GLY A 315 -19.58 -5.38 -17.26
N PHE A 316 -18.98 -6.57 -17.38
CA PHE A 316 -17.60 -6.71 -17.85
C PHE A 316 -17.49 -7.82 -18.90
N ASP A 317 -16.57 -7.65 -19.83
CA ASP A 317 -16.06 -8.69 -20.69
C ASP A 317 -14.74 -9.23 -20.11
N VAL A 318 -14.54 -10.55 -20.22
CA VAL A 318 -13.27 -11.18 -19.80
C VAL A 318 -12.29 -11.09 -20.96
N ILE A 319 -11.19 -10.41 -20.75
CA ILE A 319 -10.11 -10.30 -21.72
C ILE A 319 -9.13 -11.44 -21.46
N PRO A 320 -8.82 -12.27 -22.49
CA PRO A 320 -7.80 -13.31 -22.36
C PRO A 320 -6.43 -12.71 -22.05
N ALA A 321 -5.84 -13.10 -20.94
CA ALA A 321 -4.49 -12.71 -20.57
C ALA A 321 -3.46 -13.50 -21.41
N SER A 322 -2.39 -12.85 -21.84
CA SER A 322 -1.31 -13.49 -22.62
C SER A 322 -0.56 -14.53 -21.78
N SER A 323 -0.41 -14.30 -20.50
CA SER A 323 0.24 -15.20 -19.53
C SER A 323 -0.41 -15.05 -18.14
N PRO A 324 -1.54 -15.73 -17.89
CA PRO A 324 -2.27 -15.61 -16.65
C PRO A 324 -1.42 -15.89 -15.41
N MET A 325 -1.56 -15.05 -14.38
CA MET A 325 -0.95 -15.23 -13.07
C MET A 325 -1.91 -14.69 -12.00
N GLN A 326 -1.64 -14.96 -10.73
CA GLN A 326 -2.32 -14.26 -9.65
C GLN A 326 -1.92 -12.79 -9.70
N TYR A 327 -2.85 -11.92 -10.06
CA TYR A 327 -2.63 -10.47 -10.07
C TYR A 327 -2.76 -9.89 -8.67
N ALA A 328 -2.01 -8.82 -8.41
CA ALA A 328 -2.08 -8.00 -7.21
C ALA A 328 -2.47 -6.55 -7.53
N SER A 329 -2.06 -6.03 -8.69
CA SER A 329 -2.28 -4.65 -9.09
C SER A 329 -2.18 -4.51 -10.62
N VAL A 330 -2.72 -3.41 -11.15
CA VAL A 330 -2.67 -3.07 -12.57
C VAL A 330 -2.54 -1.56 -12.77
N ALA A 331 -1.82 -1.14 -13.78
CA ALA A 331 -1.75 0.25 -14.27
C ALA A 331 -1.84 0.29 -15.79
N ALA A 332 -2.35 1.38 -16.36
CA ALA A 332 -2.32 1.60 -17.79
C ALA A 332 -0.90 1.99 -18.25
N ALA A 333 -0.35 1.25 -19.22
CA ALA A 333 0.86 1.65 -19.92
C ALA A 333 0.54 2.60 -21.09
N SER A 334 -0.59 2.36 -21.75
CA SER A 334 -1.17 3.21 -22.81
C SER A 334 -2.69 3.04 -22.83
N ASP A 335 -3.38 3.70 -23.76
CA ASP A 335 -4.84 3.55 -23.93
C ASP A 335 -5.26 2.13 -24.38
N HIS A 336 -4.32 1.31 -24.85
CA HIS A 336 -4.57 -0.05 -25.34
C HIS A 336 -3.70 -1.12 -24.67
N SER A 337 -2.96 -0.78 -23.60
CA SER A 337 -2.14 -1.74 -22.88
C SER A 337 -2.11 -1.50 -21.39
N LEU A 338 -2.11 -2.61 -20.65
CA LEU A 338 -2.01 -2.64 -19.20
C LEU A 338 -0.67 -3.25 -18.79
N VAL A 339 -0.14 -2.82 -17.67
CA VAL A 339 0.90 -3.54 -16.94
C VAL A 339 0.29 -4.07 -15.66
N ALA A 340 0.31 -5.38 -15.50
CA ALA A 340 -0.16 -6.07 -14.30
C ALA A 340 1.03 -6.55 -13.47
N ALA A 341 0.99 -6.28 -12.17
CA ALA A 341 1.91 -6.82 -11.18
C ALA A 341 1.28 -8.02 -10.45
N GLY A 342 2.08 -9.02 -10.07
CA GLY A 342 1.55 -10.19 -9.40
C GLY A 342 2.59 -11.23 -9.02
N ALA A 343 2.15 -12.47 -8.85
CA ALA A 343 2.95 -13.57 -8.30
C ALA A 343 4.22 -13.90 -9.11
N ARG A 344 4.22 -13.60 -10.41
CA ARG A 344 5.36 -13.85 -11.32
C ARG A 344 5.91 -12.54 -11.93
N GLY A 345 5.93 -11.47 -11.14
CA GLY A 345 6.47 -10.18 -11.51
C GLY A 345 5.49 -9.32 -12.29
N VAL A 346 5.98 -8.63 -13.30
CA VAL A 346 5.20 -7.74 -14.17
C VAL A 346 4.92 -8.39 -15.52
N ARG A 347 3.74 -8.08 -16.08
CA ARG A 347 3.32 -8.50 -17.44
C ARG A 347 2.67 -7.34 -18.14
N VAL A 348 3.00 -7.19 -19.42
CA VAL A 348 2.29 -6.28 -20.33
C VAL A 348 1.18 -7.07 -21.01
N GLU A 349 -0.04 -6.56 -20.90
CA GLU A 349 -1.23 -7.15 -21.54
C GLU A 349 -1.79 -6.13 -22.55
N THR A 350 -1.84 -6.53 -23.80
CA THR A 350 -2.39 -5.68 -24.86
C THR A 350 -3.87 -5.97 -25.03
N ILE A 351 -4.68 -4.94 -24.95
CA ILE A 351 -6.12 -5.01 -25.17
C ILE A 351 -6.37 -4.74 -26.65
N ARG A 352 -6.86 -5.74 -27.40
CA ARG A 352 -7.07 -5.61 -28.85
C ARG A 352 -8.25 -4.69 -29.14
N ASP A 353 -8.17 -3.91 -30.22
CA ASP A 353 -9.18 -2.94 -30.64
C ASP A 353 -10.59 -3.53 -30.82
N GLN A 354 -10.72 -4.82 -31.16
CA GLN A 354 -12.01 -5.51 -31.23
C GLN A 354 -12.76 -5.54 -29.89
N ALA A 355 -12.05 -5.63 -28.78
CA ALA A 355 -12.65 -5.57 -27.44
C ALA A 355 -13.07 -4.12 -27.04
N ILE A 356 -12.51 -3.11 -27.69
CA ILE A 356 -12.78 -1.69 -27.46
C ILE A 356 -13.79 -1.14 -28.48
N GLN A 357 -13.88 -1.71 -29.69
CA GLN A 357 -14.71 -1.21 -30.80
C GLN A 357 -16.09 -1.88 -30.91
N GLU A 358 -16.36 -2.97 -30.22
CA GLU A 358 -17.68 -3.59 -30.22
C GLU A 358 -18.63 -2.80 -29.30
N LYS A 359 -19.11 -1.67 -29.81
CA LYS A 359 -20.47 -1.10 -29.95
C LYS A 359 -20.50 0.42 -29.89
#